data_fbbe0006ff99bc426b8fc77161c4c0d6
#
_entry.id   fbbe0006ff99bc426b8fc77161c4c0d6
#
_cell.length_a   1.000
_cell.length_b   1.000
_cell.length_c   1.000
_cell.angle_alpha   90.00
_cell.angle_beta   90.00
_cell.angle_gamma   90.00
#
_symmetry.space_group_name_H-M   'P 1'
#
loop_
_entity.id
_entity.type
_entity.pdbx_description
1 polymer ?
#
loop_
_entity_poly.entity_id
_entity_poly.type
_entity_poly.pdbx_seq_one_letter_code
_entity_poly.pdbx_strand_id
1 'polypeptide(L)'
;MQQYEVRAVSRSEAQTYAAAVLKQVYDCGVQKLRYIGGGSFGYVFAAEIDVSPFTVILKGCRTAGICAREADELSLLGADSLVPVPQVYFTFFATREIPLDFIGMEKMNGTNCFTDWRKLLLPKRTKARFADEVTTFIRHWHARTNDKFGLIGNAVYDDWLDYYRPFAADVLESARRLAADGKLEPRVVRVMERGWDAFDQIFCEKVETPRLIHGDMNVMNILSDKKLQNLAVIDPLESKWADAEYELFQLRNLTGDRFGLYETYKKKYPVSKMVDQKTSFYGLYHEVYAYILSGNKVDFILHPLVKRMEGELKRIG
;
A
#
# COMPACT_ATOMS: atom_id res chain seq x y z
N MET A 1 -6.14 -3.48 17.63
CA MET A 1 -6.37 -3.73 16.17
C MET A 1 -7.84 -3.98 15.92
N GLN A 2 -8.41 -3.34 14.92
CA GLN A 2 -9.79 -3.57 14.49
C GLN A 2 -9.89 -4.99 13.91
N GLN A 3 -10.74 -5.85 14.46
CA GLN A 3 -11.01 -7.16 13.87
C GLN A 3 -11.95 -6.95 12.69
N TYR A 4 -11.47 -7.26 11.49
CA TYR A 4 -12.30 -7.23 10.30
C TYR A 4 -12.99 -8.57 10.10
N GLU A 5 -14.28 -8.54 9.85
CA GLU A 5 -15.03 -9.70 9.44
C GLU A 5 -14.66 -10.06 7.99
N VAL A 6 -14.02 -11.22 7.81
CA VAL A 6 -13.63 -11.72 6.48
C VAL A 6 -14.69 -12.68 5.96
N ARG A 7 -15.29 -12.34 4.84
CA ARG A 7 -16.33 -13.13 4.17
C ARG A 7 -15.71 -14.21 3.29
N ALA A 8 -16.11 -15.44 3.48
CA ALA A 8 -15.68 -16.59 2.69
C ALA A 8 -16.50 -16.65 1.38
N VAL A 9 -15.95 -16.10 0.31
CA VAL A 9 -16.53 -16.11 -1.04
C VAL A 9 -15.48 -16.63 -2.02
N SER A 10 -15.86 -17.56 -2.91
CA SER A 10 -14.98 -18.07 -3.96
C SER A 10 -14.80 -17.04 -5.09
N ARG A 11 -13.76 -17.21 -5.92
CA ARG A 11 -13.54 -16.36 -7.08
C ARG A 11 -14.70 -16.41 -8.08
N SER A 12 -15.31 -17.57 -8.29
CA SER A 12 -16.44 -17.73 -9.22
C SER A 12 -17.69 -17.01 -8.72
N GLU A 13 -17.99 -17.10 -7.44
CA GLU A 13 -19.08 -16.34 -6.81
C GLU A 13 -18.83 -14.85 -6.90
N ALA A 14 -17.61 -14.39 -6.56
CA ALA A 14 -17.22 -12.98 -6.66
C ALA A 14 -17.36 -12.45 -8.12
N GLN A 15 -17.06 -13.28 -9.13
CA GLN A 15 -17.26 -12.90 -10.54
C GLN A 15 -18.75 -12.77 -10.89
N THR A 16 -19.60 -13.66 -10.37
CA THR A 16 -21.05 -13.58 -10.53
C THR A 16 -21.61 -12.31 -9.87
N TYR A 17 -21.16 -12.02 -8.65
CA TYR A 17 -21.55 -10.80 -7.94
C TYR A 17 -21.07 -9.54 -8.65
N ALA A 18 -19.84 -9.54 -9.18
CA ALA A 18 -19.32 -8.42 -9.96
C ALA A 18 -20.18 -8.11 -11.19
N ALA A 19 -20.64 -9.14 -11.92
CA ALA A 19 -21.56 -8.96 -13.04
C ALA A 19 -22.92 -8.39 -12.60
N ALA A 20 -23.47 -8.89 -11.48
CA ALA A 20 -24.73 -8.40 -10.92
C ALA A 20 -24.64 -6.94 -10.48
N VAL A 21 -23.53 -6.55 -9.83
CA VAL A 21 -23.28 -5.15 -9.42
C VAL A 21 -23.22 -4.23 -10.63
N LEU A 22 -22.49 -4.60 -11.69
CA LEU A 22 -22.42 -3.78 -12.91
C LEU A 22 -23.77 -3.58 -13.54
N LYS A 23 -24.57 -4.65 -13.65
CA LYS A 23 -25.93 -4.57 -14.17
C LYS A 23 -26.82 -3.67 -13.31
N GLN A 24 -26.71 -3.78 -11.99
CA GLN A 24 -27.51 -2.95 -11.06
C GLN A 24 -27.12 -1.49 -11.09
N VAL A 25 -25.81 -1.17 -11.17
CA VAL A 25 -25.30 0.22 -11.12
C VAL A 25 -25.53 0.95 -12.45
N TYR A 26 -25.31 0.27 -13.59
CA TYR A 26 -25.32 0.91 -14.90
C TYR A 26 -26.53 0.56 -15.74
N ASP A 27 -27.40 -0.37 -15.32
CA ASP A 27 -28.49 -0.94 -16.12
C ASP A 27 -28.01 -1.36 -17.52
N CYS A 28 -26.90 -2.08 -17.56
CA CYS A 28 -26.11 -2.35 -18.78
C CYS A 28 -25.95 -3.85 -19.07
N GLY A 29 -25.58 -4.16 -20.31
CA GLY A 29 -25.04 -5.44 -20.70
C GLY A 29 -23.55 -5.53 -20.38
N VAL A 30 -23.16 -6.60 -19.67
CA VAL A 30 -21.74 -6.92 -19.43
C VAL A 30 -21.23 -7.73 -20.62
N GLN A 31 -20.46 -7.13 -21.51
CA GLN A 31 -19.92 -7.77 -22.71
C GLN A 31 -18.78 -8.73 -22.37
N LYS A 32 -17.93 -8.33 -21.38
CA LYS A 32 -16.82 -9.13 -20.94
C LYS A 32 -16.49 -8.84 -19.48
N LEU A 33 -16.24 -9.88 -18.71
CA LEU A 33 -15.79 -9.78 -17.34
C LEU A 33 -14.64 -10.76 -17.11
N ARG A 34 -13.47 -10.25 -16.84
CA ARG A 34 -12.25 -11.05 -16.69
C ARG A 34 -11.61 -10.79 -15.34
N TYR A 35 -11.33 -11.85 -14.60
CA TYR A 35 -10.46 -11.79 -13.43
C TYR A 35 -9.05 -11.39 -13.85
N ILE A 36 -8.48 -10.36 -13.26
CA ILE A 36 -7.15 -9.84 -13.59
C ILE A 36 -6.18 -9.91 -12.42
N GLY A 37 -6.67 -10.20 -11.23
CA GLY A 37 -5.85 -10.34 -10.03
C GLY A 37 -6.70 -10.32 -8.78
N GLY A 38 -6.04 -10.52 -7.66
CA GLY A 38 -6.63 -10.40 -6.34
C GLY A 38 -5.49 -10.35 -5.36
N GLY A 39 -5.58 -9.41 -4.45
CA GLY A 39 -4.65 -9.31 -3.33
C GLY A 39 -5.17 -10.06 -2.11
N SER A 40 -4.55 -9.78 -1.00
CA SER A 40 -4.91 -10.32 0.31
C SER A 40 -6.36 -10.02 0.72
N PHE A 41 -6.96 -8.95 0.17
CA PHE A 41 -8.24 -8.43 0.62
C PHE A 41 -9.42 -8.72 -0.31
N GLY A 42 -9.20 -9.20 -1.54
CA GLY A 42 -10.32 -9.41 -2.45
C GLY A 42 -9.96 -9.87 -3.86
N TYR A 43 -10.86 -9.61 -4.79
CA TYR A 43 -10.80 -10.00 -6.18
C TYR A 43 -10.86 -8.77 -7.09
N VAL A 44 -10.04 -8.73 -8.13
CA VAL A 44 -10.03 -7.64 -9.12
C VAL A 44 -10.45 -8.17 -10.49
N PHE A 45 -11.43 -7.51 -11.08
CA PHE A 45 -11.96 -7.81 -12.40
C PHE A 45 -11.83 -6.60 -13.33
N ALA A 46 -11.54 -6.87 -14.60
CA ALA A 46 -11.70 -5.89 -15.67
C ALA A 46 -12.98 -6.20 -16.42
N ALA A 47 -13.87 -5.22 -16.54
CA ALA A 47 -15.15 -5.32 -17.23
C ALA A 47 -15.16 -4.45 -18.48
N GLU A 48 -15.80 -4.95 -19.55
CA GLU A 48 -16.23 -4.22 -20.72
C GLU A 48 -17.76 -4.18 -20.72
N ILE A 49 -18.34 -2.99 -20.71
CA ILE A 49 -19.81 -2.76 -20.68
C ILE A 49 -20.24 -1.94 -21.89
N ASP A 50 -21.52 -1.96 -22.23
CA ASP A 50 -22.07 -1.31 -23.43
C ASP A 50 -22.48 0.15 -23.24
N VAL A 51 -22.27 0.68 -22.05
CA VAL A 51 -22.51 2.10 -21.72
C VAL A 51 -21.24 2.77 -21.19
N SER A 52 -21.21 4.12 -21.14
CA SER A 52 -20.11 4.86 -20.51
C SER A 52 -19.98 4.45 -19.03
N PRO A 53 -18.74 4.20 -18.54
CA PRO A 53 -17.44 4.53 -19.13
C PRO A 53 -16.84 3.42 -20.04
N PHE A 54 -17.59 2.45 -20.50
CA PHE A 54 -17.24 1.32 -21.37
C PHE A 54 -16.23 0.32 -20.78
N THR A 55 -15.33 0.74 -19.94
CA THR A 55 -14.40 -0.12 -19.22
C THR A 55 -14.34 0.25 -17.75
N VAL A 56 -14.44 -0.76 -16.87
CA VAL A 56 -14.43 -0.57 -15.41
C VAL A 56 -13.49 -1.60 -14.79
N ILE A 57 -12.67 -1.17 -13.86
CA ILE A 57 -12.02 -2.07 -12.90
C ILE A 57 -12.96 -2.21 -11.69
N LEU A 58 -13.33 -3.45 -11.38
CA LEU A 58 -14.07 -3.77 -10.16
C LEU A 58 -13.15 -4.48 -9.18
N LYS A 59 -13.05 -3.95 -7.97
CA LYS A 59 -12.42 -4.63 -6.84
C LYS A 59 -13.52 -5.03 -5.85
N GLY A 60 -13.69 -6.34 -5.64
CA GLY A 60 -14.63 -6.90 -4.68
C GLY A 60 -13.89 -7.27 -3.39
N CYS A 61 -14.23 -6.63 -2.26
CA CYS A 61 -13.52 -6.80 -1.00
C CYS A 61 -14.23 -7.79 -0.10
N ARG A 62 -13.48 -8.79 0.40
CA ARG A 62 -13.98 -9.75 1.40
C ARG A 62 -14.16 -9.15 2.78
N THR A 63 -13.49 -8.04 3.05
CA THR A 63 -13.53 -7.33 4.32
C THR A 63 -14.39 -6.07 4.17
N ALA A 64 -15.39 -5.93 5.04
CA ALA A 64 -16.31 -4.80 5.01
C ALA A 64 -15.58 -3.46 5.22
N GLY A 65 -16.01 -2.42 4.48
CA GLY A 65 -15.51 -1.04 4.60
C GLY A 65 -14.19 -0.76 3.88
N ILE A 66 -13.44 -1.77 3.41
CA ILE A 66 -12.19 -1.54 2.68
C ILE A 66 -12.46 -0.79 1.37
N CYS A 67 -13.49 -1.17 0.61
CA CYS A 67 -13.81 -0.50 -0.65
C CYS A 67 -14.19 0.97 -0.46
N ALA A 68 -14.95 1.31 0.58
CA ALA A 68 -15.30 2.68 0.89
C ALA A 68 -14.05 3.51 1.27
N ARG A 69 -13.19 2.95 2.12
CA ARG A 69 -11.94 3.60 2.51
C ARG A 69 -11.03 3.83 1.29
N GLU A 70 -10.85 2.83 0.43
CA GLU A 70 -10.06 2.97 -0.80
C GLU A 70 -10.62 4.06 -1.72
N ALA A 71 -11.95 4.21 -1.79
CA ALA A 71 -12.59 5.28 -2.54
C ALA A 71 -12.23 6.67 -2.00
N ASP A 72 -12.27 6.84 -0.67
CA ASP A 72 -11.88 8.09 -0.01
C ASP A 72 -10.38 8.38 -0.20
N GLU A 73 -9.54 7.36 -0.09
CA GLU A 73 -8.09 7.44 -0.29
C GLU A 73 -7.75 7.86 -1.72
N LEU A 74 -8.34 7.22 -2.74
CA LEU A 74 -8.16 7.58 -4.15
C LEU A 74 -8.65 8.99 -4.45
N SER A 75 -9.79 9.39 -3.90
CA SER A 75 -10.32 10.75 -4.05
C SER A 75 -9.38 11.79 -3.47
N LEU A 76 -8.85 11.55 -2.27
CA LEU A 76 -7.92 12.47 -1.62
C LEU A 76 -6.56 12.52 -2.35
N LEU A 77 -5.99 11.37 -2.71
CA LEU A 77 -4.73 11.31 -3.45
C LEU A 77 -4.84 11.94 -4.83
N GLY A 78 -5.97 11.76 -5.52
CA GLY A 78 -6.23 12.30 -6.85
C GLY A 78 -6.45 13.82 -6.88
N ALA A 79 -6.89 14.40 -5.77
CA ALA A 79 -7.06 15.84 -5.65
C ALA A 79 -5.70 16.55 -5.76
N ASP A 80 -5.50 17.35 -6.80
CA ASP A 80 -4.24 18.06 -7.07
C ASP A 80 -3.02 17.12 -7.20
N SER A 81 -3.17 15.99 -7.88
CA SER A 81 -2.10 15.02 -8.08
C SER A 81 -1.26 15.32 -9.30
N LEU A 82 0.08 15.17 -9.18
CA LEU A 82 1.02 15.25 -10.31
C LEU A 82 1.06 13.96 -11.16
N VAL A 83 0.42 12.90 -10.69
CA VAL A 83 0.34 11.61 -11.37
C VAL A 83 -1.11 11.14 -11.42
N PRO A 84 -1.59 10.58 -12.55
CA PRO A 84 -2.93 10.01 -12.60
C PRO A 84 -3.12 8.91 -11.55
N VAL A 85 -4.25 8.96 -10.83
CA VAL A 85 -4.77 7.90 -9.99
C VAL A 85 -6.18 7.54 -10.49
N PRO A 86 -6.68 6.31 -10.27
CA PRO A 86 -7.99 5.91 -10.78
C PRO A 86 -9.10 6.82 -10.27
N GLN A 87 -9.96 7.29 -11.17
CA GLN A 87 -11.22 7.89 -10.80
C GLN A 87 -12.15 6.81 -10.26
N VAL A 88 -12.73 7.03 -9.09
CA VAL A 88 -13.77 6.17 -8.54
C VAL A 88 -15.09 6.52 -9.23
N TYR A 89 -15.75 5.51 -9.80
CA TYR A 89 -17.04 5.68 -10.44
C TYR A 89 -18.19 5.40 -9.49
N PHE A 90 -18.06 4.38 -8.64
CA PHE A 90 -19.03 4.04 -7.62
C PHE A 90 -18.43 3.18 -6.52
N THR A 91 -19.13 3.14 -5.39
CA THR A 91 -18.99 2.14 -4.33
C THR A 91 -20.32 1.39 -4.18
N PHE A 92 -20.25 0.10 -3.97
CA PHE A 92 -21.40 -0.77 -3.71
C PHE A 92 -21.19 -1.46 -2.38
N PHE A 93 -22.13 -1.31 -1.47
CA PHE A 93 -22.09 -1.95 -0.16
C PHE A 93 -22.80 -3.31 -0.21
N ALA A 94 -22.24 -4.25 0.52
CA ALA A 94 -22.78 -5.60 0.59
C ALA A 94 -24.25 -5.62 0.98
N THR A 95 -25.00 -6.49 0.31
CA THR A 95 -26.40 -6.81 0.61
C THR A 95 -26.53 -8.27 1.03
N ARG A 96 -27.76 -8.72 1.33
CA ARG A 96 -28.02 -10.13 1.61
C ARG A 96 -27.72 -11.03 0.40
N GLU A 97 -28.00 -10.52 -0.81
CA GLU A 97 -27.84 -11.25 -2.08
C GLU A 97 -26.41 -11.17 -2.61
N ILE A 98 -25.70 -10.07 -2.35
CA ILE A 98 -24.33 -9.81 -2.78
C ILE A 98 -23.48 -9.51 -1.54
N PRO A 99 -22.87 -10.55 -0.91
CA PRO A 99 -22.21 -10.40 0.39
C PRO A 99 -20.78 -9.80 0.30
N LEU A 100 -20.47 -9.05 -0.73
CA LEU A 100 -19.20 -8.34 -0.93
C LEU A 100 -19.44 -6.86 -1.16
N ASP A 101 -18.56 -6.03 -0.60
CA ASP A 101 -18.46 -4.64 -1.02
C ASP A 101 -17.69 -4.58 -2.34
N PHE A 102 -18.07 -3.64 -3.23
CA PHE A 102 -17.33 -3.39 -4.46
C PHE A 102 -17.00 -1.91 -4.61
N ILE A 103 -15.84 -1.65 -5.23
CA ILE A 103 -15.48 -0.35 -5.78
C ILE A 103 -15.31 -0.50 -7.29
N GLY A 104 -15.99 0.35 -8.05
CA GLY A 104 -15.83 0.47 -9.49
C GLY A 104 -15.01 1.71 -9.82
N MET A 105 -13.93 1.54 -10.59
CA MET A 105 -12.99 2.60 -10.86
C MET A 105 -12.44 2.58 -12.28
N GLU A 106 -11.77 3.66 -12.64
CA GLU A 106 -11.10 3.83 -13.92
C GLU A 106 -10.02 2.75 -14.15
N LYS A 107 -9.96 2.27 -15.39
CA LYS A 107 -8.89 1.39 -15.81
C LYS A 107 -7.67 2.19 -16.24
N MET A 108 -6.64 2.21 -15.39
CA MET A 108 -5.37 2.83 -15.74
C MET A 108 -4.60 2.04 -16.79
N ASN A 109 -3.90 2.76 -17.67
CA ASN A 109 -3.05 2.18 -18.69
C ASN A 109 -1.65 1.86 -18.16
N GLY A 110 -1.01 0.85 -18.77
CA GLY A 110 0.36 0.45 -18.45
C GLY A 110 0.45 -0.89 -17.75
N THR A 111 1.66 -1.24 -17.37
CA THR A 111 2.02 -2.42 -16.58
C THR A 111 2.84 -1.99 -15.38
N ASN A 112 2.75 -2.73 -14.28
CA ASN A 112 3.56 -2.39 -13.11
C ASN A 112 5.05 -2.74 -13.33
N CYS A 113 5.88 -2.10 -12.51
CA CYS A 113 7.33 -2.21 -12.67
C CYS A 113 7.93 -3.48 -12.05
N PHE A 114 7.14 -4.27 -11.33
CA PHE A 114 7.58 -5.54 -10.72
C PHE A 114 7.40 -6.71 -11.68
N THR A 115 6.20 -6.87 -12.27
CA THR A 115 5.88 -8.01 -13.14
C THR A 115 6.47 -7.87 -14.54
N ASP A 116 6.65 -6.63 -15.04
CA ASP A 116 7.36 -6.41 -16.31
C ASP A 116 8.87 -6.26 -16.09
N TRP A 117 9.55 -7.39 -15.84
CA TRP A 117 10.99 -7.44 -15.57
C TRP A 117 11.87 -6.79 -16.66
N ARG A 118 11.35 -6.64 -17.89
CA ARG A 118 12.08 -5.97 -19.00
C ARG A 118 12.40 -4.52 -18.68
N LYS A 119 11.59 -3.87 -17.84
CA LYS A 119 11.83 -2.52 -17.36
C LYS A 119 13.13 -2.40 -16.54
N LEU A 120 13.53 -3.47 -15.85
CA LEU A 120 14.82 -3.51 -15.13
C LEU A 120 16.04 -3.48 -16.05
N LEU A 121 15.87 -3.91 -17.31
CA LEU A 121 16.93 -3.92 -18.32
C LEU A 121 17.12 -2.57 -19.02
N LEU A 122 16.23 -1.62 -18.78
CA LEU A 122 16.33 -0.29 -19.38
C LEU A 122 17.61 0.45 -18.93
N PRO A 123 18.12 1.37 -19.77
CA PRO A 123 19.33 2.14 -19.47
C PRO A 123 19.25 2.87 -18.13
N LYS A 124 20.39 3.03 -17.46
CA LYS A 124 20.49 3.76 -16.19
C LYS A 124 19.84 5.14 -16.25
N ARG A 125 20.04 5.90 -17.35
CA ARG A 125 19.43 7.22 -17.56
C ARG A 125 17.89 7.16 -17.53
N THR A 126 17.29 6.14 -18.15
CA THR A 126 15.82 5.95 -18.14
C THR A 126 15.32 5.67 -16.74
N LYS A 127 15.99 4.78 -16.01
CA LYS A 127 15.65 4.48 -14.61
C LYS A 127 15.83 5.66 -13.68
N ALA A 128 16.87 6.47 -13.89
CA ALA A 128 17.13 7.68 -13.11
C ALA A 128 16.02 8.73 -13.32
N ARG A 129 15.56 8.93 -14.58
CA ARG A 129 14.41 9.80 -14.87
C ARG A 129 13.14 9.27 -14.19
N PHE A 130 12.86 7.98 -14.30
CA PHE A 130 11.72 7.35 -13.63
C PHE A 130 11.77 7.56 -12.11
N ALA A 131 12.94 7.35 -11.49
CA ALA A 131 13.10 7.57 -10.06
C ALA A 131 12.91 9.05 -9.68
N ASP A 132 13.39 9.97 -10.52
CA ASP A 132 13.19 11.41 -10.32
C ASP A 132 11.70 11.78 -10.37
N GLU A 133 10.96 11.28 -11.36
CA GLU A 133 9.53 11.51 -11.53
C GLU A 133 8.71 10.91 -10.36
N VAL A 134 8.97 9.64 -10.01
CA VAL A 134 8.31 8.95 -8.89
C VAL A 134 8.52 9.72 -7.58
N THR A 135 9.75 10.08 -7.26
CA THR A 135 10.05 10.80 -6.01
C THR A 135 9.48 12.21 -6.00
N THR A 136 9.28 12.82 -7.18
CA THR A 136 8.66 14.15 -7.30
C THR A 136 7.18 14.10 -6.96
N PHE A 137 6.40 13.15 -7.51
CA PHE A 137 4.98 13.09 -7.18
C PHE A 137 4.74 12.59 -5.74
N ILE A 138 5.56 11.69 -5.21
CA ILE A 138 5.48 11.30 -3.79
C ILE A 138 5.71 12.54 -2.90
N ARG A 139 6.74 13.33 -3.18
CA ARG A 139 6.99 14.56 -2.43
C ARG A 139 5.85 15.57 -2.53
N HIS A 140 5.16 15.62 -3.67
CA HIS A 140 4.00 16.47 -3.83
C HIS A 140 2.87 16.05 -2.87
N TRP A 141 2.57 14.76 -2.73
CA TRP A 141 1.64 14.28 -1.69
C TRP A 141 2.15 14.58 -0.29
N HIS A 142 3.43 14.35 0.00
CA HIS A 142 4.05 14.69 1.28
C HIS A 142 4.09 16.20 1.58
N ALA A 143 3.86 17.08 0.59
CA ALA A 143 3.72 18.51 0.83
C ALA A 143 2.34 18.88 1.39
N ARG A 144 1.35 18.01 1.22
CA ARG A 144 0.02 18.18 1.80
C ARG A 144 0.06 17.83 3.29
N THR A 145 -0.52 18.69 4.10
CA THR A 145 -0.46 18.61 5.57
C THR A 145 -1.85 18.55 6.19
N ASN A 146 -1.91 18.11 7.42
CA ASN A 146 -3.09 18.12 8.27
C ASN A 146 -2.70 18.58 9.67
N ASP A 147 -3.69 18.91 10.51
CA ASP A 147 -3.45 19.32 11.90
C ASP A 147 -3.17 18.11 12.81
N LYS A 148 -3.63 16.93 12.45
CA LYS A 148 -3.53 15.71 13.27
C LYS A 148 -3.01 14.53 12.46
N PHE A 149 -2.35 13.60 13.14
CA PHE A 149 -1.94 12.31 12.62
C PHE A 149 -3.07 11.28 12.70
N GLY A 150 -3.04 10.29 11.80
CA GLY A 150 -4.00 9.20 11.78
C GLY A 150 -4.52 8.86 10.40
N LEU A 151 -5.47 7.94 10.32
CA LEU A 151 -6.10 7.52 9.08
C LEU A 151 -6.90 8.68 8.46
N ILE A 152 -7.06 8.67 7.15
CA ILE A 152 -7.96 9.59 6.43
C ILE A 152 -9.36 9.45 7.02
N GLY A 153 -9.99 10.59 7.32
CA GLY A 153 -11.32 10.63 7.97
C GLY A 153 -11.31 10.37 9.49
N ASN A 154 -10.18 9.95 10.06
CA ASN A 154 -10.03 9.70 11.51
C ASN A 154 -8.62 10.08 12.03
N ALA A 155 -8.14 11.26 11.69
CA ALA A 155 -6.88 11.80 12.18
C ALA A 155 -7.13 12.57 13.48
N VAL A 156 -6.71 12.02 14.61
CA VAL A 156 -7.03 12.55 15.94
C VAL A 156 -5.82 12.77 16.85
N TYR A 157 -4.63 12.29 16.48
CA TYR A 157 -3.44 12.31 17.32
C TYR A 157 -2.62 13.59 17.10
N ASP A 158 -2.12 14.17 18.19
CA ASP A 158 -1.25 15.35 18.16
C ASP A 158 0.21 15.00 17.87
N ASP A 159 0.62 13.79 18.19
CA ASP A 159 1.97 13.28 17.96
C ASP A 159 1.92 11.98 17.14
N TRP A 160 2.90 11.83 16.25
CA TRP A 160 3.02 10.61 15.44
C TRP A 160 3.23 9.35 16.29
N LEU A 161 4.02 9.47 17.36
CA LEU A 161 4.33 8.32 18.21
C LEU A 161 3.15 7.93 19.11
N ASP A 162 2.22 8.84 19.41
CA ASP A 162 0.97 8.50 20.09
C ASP A 162 0.08 7.58 19.24
N TYR A 163 0.15 7.73 17.91
CA TYR A 163 -0.48 6.83 16.95
C TYR A 163 0.35 5.55 16.72
N TYR A 164 1.65 5.71 16.42
CA TYR A 164 2.45 4.61 15.88
C TYR A 164 2.98 3.63 16.94
N ARG A 165 3.38 4.11 18.13
CA ARG A 165 3.94 3.26 19.19
C ARG A 165 2.95 2.17 19.66
N PRO A 166 1.68 2.48 19.98
CA PRO A 166 0.69 1.45 20.34
C PRO A 166 0.44 0.46 19.21
N PHE A 167 0.37 0.94 17.96
CA PHE A 167 0.25 0.09 16.79
C PHE A 167 1.42 -0.90 16.67
N ALA A 168 2.64 -0.42 16.77
CA ALA A 168 3.84 -1.26 16.68
C ALA A 168 3.92 -2.29 17.84
N ALA A 169 3.53 -1.89 19.06
CA ALA A 169 3.46 -2.80 20.21
C ALA A 169 2.46 -3.95 19.97
N ASP A 170 1.28 -3.65 19.44
CA ASP A 170 0.25 -4.65 19.10
C ASP A 170 0.73 -5.62 18.01
N VAL A 171 1.45 -5.10 17.01
CA VAL A 171 2.06 -5.93 15.94
C VAL A 171 3.10 -6.86 16.51
N LEU A 172 3.99 -6.37 17.40
CA LEU A 172 5.02 -7.20 18.04
C LEU A 172 4.40 -8.31 18.90
N GLU A 173 3.38 -7.98 19.69
CA GLU A 173 2.68 -8.97 20.51
C GLU A 173 1.99 -10.04 19.65
N SER A 174 1.40 -9.63 18.53
CA SER A 174 0.80 -10.57 17.57
C SER A 174 1.85 -11.43 16.87
N ALA A 175 3.03 -10.87 16.56
CA ALA A 175 4.17 -11.62 16.02
C ALA A 175 4.65 -12.70 16.98
N ARG A 176 4.71 -12.42 18.30
CA ARG A 176 5.05 -13.40 19.33
C ARG A 176 4.09 -14.58 19.35
N ARG A 177 2.79 -14.29 19.26
CA ARG A 177 1.74 -15.33 19.19
C ARG A 177 1.88 -16.19 17.93
N LEU A 178 2.11 -15.56 16.78
CA LEU A 178 2.32 -16.27 15.52
C LEU A 178 3.58 -17.18 15.58
N ALA A 179 4.63 -16.74 16.26
CA ALA A 179 5.82 -17.56 16.44
C ALA A 179 5.59 -18.72 17.42
N ALA A 180 4.85 -18.50 18.50
CA ALA A 180 4.45 -19.56 19.43
C ALA A 180 3.60 -20.64 18.74
N ASP A 181 2.75 -20.24 17.78
CA ASP A 181 1.95 -21.12 16.93
C ASP A 181 2.75 -21.77 15.78
N GLY A 182 4.03 -21.49 15.65
CA GLY A 182 4.87 -22.00 14.55
C GLY A 182 4.57 -21.40 13.18
N LYS A 183 3.82 -20.30 13.12
CA LYS A 183 3.39 -19.61 11.87
C LYS A 183 4.36 -18.52 11.42
N LEU A 184 5.23 -18.04 12.32
CA LEU A 184 6.28 -17.06 12.04
C LEU A 184 7.62 -17.56 12.59
N GLU A 185 8.70 -17.33 11.86
CA GLU A 185 10.03 -17.75 12.30
C GLU A 185 10.48 -16.99 13.56
N PRO A 186 11.02 -17.66 14.59
CA PRO A 186 11.52 -17.02 15.81
C PRO A 186 12.58 -15.95 15.56
N ARG A 187 13.32 -16.04 14.44
CA ARG A 187 14.28 -15.00 14.02
C ARG A 187 13.60 -13.67 13.74
N VAL A 188 12.43 -13.68 13.08
CA VAL A 188 11.68 -12.46 12.77
C VAL A 188 11.35 -11.73 14.07
N VAL A 189 10.77 -12.45 15.03
CA VAL A 189 10.39 -11.88 16.34
C VAL A 189 11.59 -11.32 17.08
N ARG A 190 12.70 -12.07 17.15
CA ARG A 190 13.93 -11.56 17.81
C ARG A 190 14.45 -10.27 17.18
N VAL A 191 14.34 -10.12 15.86
CA VAL A 191 14.77 -8.88 15.18
C VAL A 191 13.80 -7.74 15.47
N MET A 192 12.50 -8.02 15.51
CA MET A 192 11.50 -7.03 15.92
C MET A 192 11.72 -6.57 17.36
N GLU A 193 11.96 -7.50 18.31
CA GLU A 193 12.24 -7.19 19.73
C GLU A 193 13.47 -6.28 19.87
N ARG A 194 14.57 -6.63 19.20
CA ARG A 194 15.76 -5.76 19.20
C ARG A 194 15.48 -4.38 18.61
N GLY A 195 14.65 -4.31 17.58
CA GLY A 195 14.19 -3.03 17.04
C GLY A 195 13.35 -2.25 18.04
N TRP A 196 12.48 -2.96 18.77
CA TRP A 196 11.67 -2.38 19.83
C TRP A 196 12.52 -1.85 21.00
N ASP A 197 13.55 -2.57 21.41
CA ASP A 197 14.50 -2.11 22.45
C ASP A 197 15.24 -0.84 22.04
N ALA A 198 15.48 -0.65 20.73
CA ALA A 198 16.08 0.55 20.16
C ALA A 198 15.08 1.62 19.74
N PHE A 199 13.78 1.47 20.05
CA PHE A 199 12.71 2.32 19.52
C PHE A 199 12.95 3.81 19.78
N ASP A 200 13.25 4.21 21.02
CA ASP A 200 13.43 5.62 21.38
C ASP A 200 14.67 6.24 20.71
N GLN A 201 15.69 5.43 20.43
CA GLN A 201 16.86 5.87 19.68
C GLN A 201 16.56 6.03 18.19
N ILE A 202 15.78 5.11 17.61
CA ILE A 202 15.35 5.17 16.19
C ILE A 202 14.41 6.34 15.95
N PHE A 203 13.49 6.59 16.86
CA PHE A 203 12.47 7.66 16.78
C PHE A 203 12.82 8.88 17.64
N CYS A 204 14.11 9.21 17.77
CA CYS A 204 14.57 10.32 18.62
C CYS A 204 14.24 11.71 18.06
N GLU A 205 13.96 11.84 16.78
CA GLU A 205 13.55 13.10 16.15
C GLU A 205 12.02 13.16 16.07
N LYS A 206 11.44 14.23 16.62
CA LYS A 206 10.00 14.46 16.57
C LYS A 206 9.52 14.68 15.14
N VAL A 207 8.39 14.09 14.78
CA VAL A 207 7.70 14.34 13.52
C VAL A 207 6.77 15.54 13.72
N GLU A 208 7.16 16.70 13.20
CA GLU A 208 6.45 17.96 13.47
C GLU A 208 5.12 18.11 12.72
N THR A 209 5.00 17.48 11.55
CA THR A 209 3.87 17.77 10.65
C THR A 209 3.32 16.50 10.05
N PRO A 210 2.00 16.23 10.20
CA PRO A 210 1.33 15.15 9.50
C PRO A 210 1.38 15.36 7.98
N ARG A 211 1.87 14.38 7.24
CA ARG A 211 1.98 14.40 5.78
C ARG A 211 1.08 13.34 5.18
N LEU A 212 0.46 13.67 4.03
CA LEU A 212 -0.32 12.69 3.28
C LEU A 212 0.61 11.65 2.67
N ILE A 213 0.35 10.37 2.96
CA ILE A 213 1.04 9.25 2.35
C ILE A 213 0.04 8.32 1.63
N HIS A 214 0.52 7.62 0.61
CA HIS A 214 -0.25 6.61 -0.12
C HIS A 214 -0.45 5.31 0.70
N GLY A 215 0.52 4.98 1.56
CA GLY A 215 0.51 3.82 2.45
C GLY A 215 1.07 2.52 1.85
N ASP A 216 1.00 2.32 0.52
CA ASP A 216 1.58 1.15 -0.18
C ASP A 216 2.30 1.55 -1.47
N MET A 217 3.21 2.54 -1.41
CA MET A 217 3.88 3.12 -2.57
C MET A 217 5.04 2.27 -3.08
N ASN A 218 4.79 1.01 -3.42
CA ASN A 218 5.78 0.11 -4.01
C ASN A 218 5.65 0.01 -5.54
N VAL A 219 6.64 -0.61 -6.20
CA VAL A 219 6.71 -0.71 -7.66
C VAL A 219 5.61 -1.55 -8.32
N MET A 220 4.81 -2.30 -7.56
CA MET A 220 3.62 -2.98 -8.09
C MET A 220 2.47 -2.00 -8.30
N ASN A 221 2.43 -0.93 -7.52
CA ASN A 221 1.38 0.07 -7.56
C ASN A 221 1.72 1.25 -8.47
N ILE A 222 2.90 1.23 -9.12
CA ILE A 222 3.30 2.21 -10.14
C ILE A 222 3.17 1.57 -11.52
N LEU A 223 2.20 2.03 -12.31
CA LEU A 223 2.02 1.64 -13.69
C LEU A 223 2.81 2.56 -14.62
N SER A 224 3.31 2.02 -15.71
CA SER A 224 3.98 2.79 -16.75
C SER A 224 3.91 2.07 -18.10
N ASP A 225 4.22 2.78 -19.16
CA ASP A 225 4.51 2.16 -20.46
C ASP A 225 5.86 1.39 -20.43
N LYS A 226 6.21 0.77 -21.57
CA LYS A 226 7.47 0.01 -21.74
C LYS A 226 8.73 0.86 -21.58
N LYS A 227 8.63 2.19 -21.65
CA LYS A 227 9.75 3.15 -21.55
C LYS A 227 9.83 3.83 -20.18
N LEU A 228 9.07 3.36 -19.21
CA LEU A 228 8.91 3.99 -17.90
C LEU A 228 8.43 5.45 -18.03
N GLN A 229 7.43 5.67 -18.90
CA GLN A 229 6.72 6.93 -19.09
C GLN A 229 5.23 6.72 -18.85
N ASN A 230 4.45 7.79 -18.91
CA ASN A 230 3.00 7.77 -18.71
C ASN A 230 2.62 7.04 -17.42
N LEU A 231 3.18 7.54 -16.31
CA LEU A 231 3.01 6.93 -15.00
C LEU A 231 1.56 7.06 -14.54
N ALA A 232 1.10 6.08 -13.78
CA ALA A 232 -0.12 6.12 -12.99
C ALA A 232 0.12 5.37 -11.69
N VAL A 233 -0.60 5.75 -10.64
CA VAL A 233 -0.51 5.10 -9.32
C VAL A 233 -1.85 4.54 -8.94
N ILE A 234 -1.87 3.33 -8.40
CA ILE A 234 -3.06 2.56 -8.05
C ILE A 234 -2.93 1.95 -6.65
N ASP A 235 -4.04 1.46 -6.13
CA ASP A 235 -4.10 0.56 -4.97
C ASP A 235 -3.50 1.16 -3.69
N PRO A 236 -3.99 2.32 -3.22
CA PRO A 236 -3.61 2.83 -1.91
C PRO A 236 -4.05 1.85 -0.81
N LEU A 237 -3.28 1.78 0.26
CA LEU A 237 -3.60 0.96 1.41
C LEU A 237 -3.34 1.72 2.70
N GLU A 238 -4.43 2.00 3.44
CA GLU A 238 -4.35 2.77 4.66
C GLU A 238 -3.59 4.09 4.50
N SER A 239 -3.92 4.83 3.44
CA SER A 239 -3.42 6.20 3.29
C SER A 239 -3.75 7.00 4.55
N LYS A 240 -2.81 7.80 4.99
CA LYS A 240 -2.92 8.48 6.28
C LYS A 240 -2.13 9.77 6.32
N TRP A 241 -2.42 10.56 7.33
CA TRP A 241 -1.62 11.70 7.75
C TRP A 241 -0.55 11.20 8.72
N ALA A 242 0.69 11.11 8.25
CA ALA A 242 1.74 10.36 8.91
C ALA A 242 3.10 11.06 8.90
N ASP A 243 4.08 10.40 9.52
CA ASP A 243 5.47 10.62 9.18
C ASP A 243 5.70 10.25 7.69
N ALA A 244 6.16 11.21 6.88
CA ALA A 244 6.45 10.97 5.47
C ALA A 244 7.49 9.84 5.26
N GLU A 245 8.37 9.62 6.22
CA GLU A 245 9.37 8.56 6.16
C GLU A 245 8.77 7.15 6.35
N TYR A 246 7.53 7.07 6.89
CA TYR A 246 6.81 5.80 6.99
C TYR A 246 6.64 5.12 5.62
N GLU A 247 6.41 5.88 4.56
CA GLU A 247 6.20 5.34 3.21
C GLU A 247 7.50 4.93 2.51
N LEU A 248 8.65 5.46 2.94
CA LEU A 248 9.90 5.32 2.19
C LEU A 248 10.45 3.89 2.14
N PHE A 249 10.06 2.99 3.08
CA PHE A 249 10.46 1.59 2.99
C PHE A 249 9.88 0.91 1.74
N GLN A 250 8.71 1.31 1.28
CA GLN A 250 8.07 0.79 0.08
C GLN A 250 8.88 1.07 -1.18
N LEU A 251 9.61 2.18 -1.23
CA LEU A 251 10.51 2.52 -2.34
C LEU A 251 11.71 1.58 -2.47
N ARG A 252 11.98 0.76 -1.43
CA ARG A 252 13.04 -0.26 -1.42
C ARG A 252 12.50 -1.66 -1.63
N ASN A 253 11.21 -1.87 -1.42
CA ASN A 253 10.58 -3.18 -1.52
C ASN A 253 10.57 -3.71 -2.95
N LEU A 254 10.49 -5.04 -3.07
CA LEU A 254 10.46 -5.74 -4.36
C LEU A 254 11.69 -5.36 -5.21
N THR A 255 11.48 -4.67 -6.32
CA THR A 255 12.54 -4.21 -7.21
C THR A 255 12.79 -2.70 -7.13
N GLY A 256 12.22 -2.00 -6.15
CA GLY A 256 12.36 -0.55 -5.99
C GLY A 256 13.81 -0.07 -5.87
N ASP A 257 14.64 -0.80 -5.10
CA ASP A 257 16.09 -0.52 -5.00
C ASP A 257 16.81 -0.59 -6.38
N ARG A 258 16.34 -1.45 -7.30
CA ARG A 258 16.92 -1.58 -8.66
C ARG A 258 16.60 -0.39 -9.55
N PHE A 259 15.55 0.35 -9.25
CA PHE A 259 15.23 1.63 -9.89
C PHE A 259 15.88 2.82 -9.18
N GLY A 260 16.42 2.62 -7.97
CA GLY A 260 17.06 3.67 -7.18
C GLY A 260 16.09 4.67 -6.55
N LEU A 261 14.85 4.27 -6.32
CA LEU A 261 13.79 5.17 -5.83
C LEU A 261 14.14 5.78 -4.47
N TYR A 262 14.49 4.95 -3.49
CA TYR A 262 14.81 5.39 -2.14
C TYR A 262 16.02 6.34 -2.09
N GLU A 263 17.12 5.96 -2.75
CA GLU A 263 18.32 6.79 -2.78
C GLU A 263 18.10 8.11 -3.53
N THR A 264 17.25 8.11 -4.55
CA THR A 264 16.86 9.34 -5.25
C THR A 264 16.05 10.24 -4.33
N TYR A 265 15.11 9.70 -3.55
CA TYR A 265 14.33 10.49 -2.59
C TYR A 265 15.23 11.13 -1.53
N LYS A 266 16.10 10.35 -0.89
CA LYS A 266 17.06 10.84 0.13
C LYS A 266 18.00 11.93 -0.39
N LYS A 267 18.42 11.81 -1.65
CA LYS A 267 19.31 12.80 -2.27
C LYS A 267 18.58 14.11 -2.59
N LYS A 268 17.29 14.04 -2.91
CA LYS A 268 16.50 15.22 -3.33
C LYS A 268 15.87 15.98 -2.16
N TYR A 269 15.53 15.27 -1.08
CA TYR A 269 14.69 15.83 -0.03
C TYR A 269 15.30 15.59 1.35
N PRO A 270 15.09 16.52 2.29
CA PRO A 270 15.51 16.34 3.67
C PRO A 270 14.84 15.11 4.31
N VAL A 271 15.63 14.36 5.05
CA VAL A 271 15.19 13.20 5.84
C VAL A 271 15.85 13.24 7.22
N SER A 272 15.29 12.51 8.19
CA SER A 272 15.86 12.42 9.53
C SER A 272 17.23 11.73 9.53
N LYS A 273 18.02 11.93 10.58
CA LYS A 273 19.33 11.27 10.75
C LYS A 273 19.18 9.74 10.82
N MET A 274 18.05 9.27 11.36
CA MET A 274 17.76 7.85 11.57
C MET A 274 16.87 7.25 10.45
N VAL A 275 16.77 7.88 9.28
CA VAL A 275 15.85 7.46 8.20
C VAL A 275 16.04 6.01 7.77
N ASP A 276 17.29 5.52 7.70
CA ASP A 276 17.57 4.13 7.29
C ASP A 276 17.08 3.14 8.36
N GLN A 277 17.24 3.46 9.64
CA GLN A 277 16.74 2.68 10.76
C GLN A 277 15.20 2.75 10.86
N LYS A 278 14.63 3.97 10.77
CA LYS A 278 13.17 4.18 10.77
C LYS A 278 12.50 3.40 9.65
N THR A 279 12.98 3.52 8.42
CA THR A 279 12.39 2.81 7.27
C THR A 279 12.54 1.29 7.39
N SER A 280 13.63 0.80 8.01
CA SER A 280 13.81 -0.63 8.25
C SER A 280 12.86 -1.13 9.34
N PHE A 281 12.63 -0.35 10.38
CA PHE A 281 11.66 -0.62 11.43
C PHE A 281 10.23 -0.61 10.86
N TYR A 282 9.84 0.48 10.19
CA TYR A 282 8.53 0.62 9.56
C TYR A 282 8.23 -0.55 8.62
N GLY A 283 9.19 -0.89 7.74
CA GLY A 283 8.98 -1.94 6.75
C GLY A 283 8.80 -3.32 7.37
N LEU A 284 9.60 -3.69 8.37
CA LEU A 284 9.48 -4.98 9.04
C LEU A 284 8.15 -5.11 9.79
N TYR A 285 7.77 -4.08 10.54
CA TYR A 285 6.51 -4.09 11.29
C TYR A 285 5.28 -4.04 10.37
N HIS A 286 5.35 -3.28 9.28
CA HIS A 286 4.29 -3.24 8.28
C HIS A 286 4.06 -4.59 7.59
N GLU A 287 5.13 -5.29 7.18
CA GLU A 287 5.01 -6.59 6.51
C GLU A 287 4.43 -7.67 7.45
N VAL A 288 4.84 -7.66 8.73
CA VAL A 288 4.26 -8.56 9.73
C VAL A 288 2.79 -8.19 9.98
N TYR A 289 2.44 -6.91 10.02
CA TYR A 289 1.05 -6.45 10.09
C TYR A 289 0.21 -6.91 8.88
N ALA A 290 0.75 -6.78 7.67
CA ALA A 290 0.10 -7.27 6.45
C ALA A 290 -0.16 -8.78 6.51
N TYR A 291 0.79 -9.55 7.05
CA TYR A 291 0.61 -10.98 7.30
C TYR A 291 -0.50 -11.24 8.33
N ILE A 292 -0.54 -10.51 9.44
CA ILE A 292 -1.58 -10.65 10.48
C ILE A 292 -2.98 -10.40 9.88
N LEU A 293 -3.12 -9.36 9.05
CA LEU A 293 -4.40 -9.00 8.44
C LEU A 293 -4.88 -10.00 7.39
N SER A 294 -3.96 -10.48 6.56
CA SER A 294 -4.28 -11.26 5.37
C SER A 294 -4.21 -12.77 5.59
N GLY A 295 -3.47 -13.22 6.60
CA GLY A 295 -3.11 -14.62 6.79
C GLY A 295 -2.12 -15.13 5.72
N ASN A 296 -1.59 -14.25 4.84
CA ASN A 296 -0.69 -14.60 3.75
C ASN A 296 0.72 -14.07 4.00
N LYS A 297 1.64 -14.97 4.40
CA LYS A 297 3.04 -14.62 4.62
C LYS A 297 3.81 -14.58 3.30
N VAL A 298 4.47 -13.46 3.01
CA VAL A 298 5.22 -13.24 1.77
C VAL A 298 6.72 -13.23 2.05
N ASP A 299 7.34 -14.41 2.08
CA ASP A 299 8.74 -14.59 2.49
C ASP A 299 9.76 -13.81 1.65
N PHE A 300 9.51 -13.64 0.34
CA PHE A 300 10.42 -12.88 -0.51
C PHE A 300 10.38 -11.35 -0.27
N ILE A 301 9.40 -10.85 0.51
CA ILE A 301 9.35 -9.47 1.03
C ILE A 301 9.87 -9.46 2.48
N LEU A 302 9.37 -10.35 3.32
CA LEU A 302 9.68 -10.38 4.75
C LEU A 302 11.18 -10.60 5.04
N HIS A 303 11.81 -11.59 4.42
CA HIS A 303 13.21 -11.92 4.72
C HIS A 303 14.20 -10.79 4.35
N PRO A 304 14.07 -10.07 3.21
CA PRO A 304 14.87 -8.87 2.94
C PRO A 304 14.70 -7.78 4.01
N LEU A 305 13.48 -7.56 4.50
CA LEU A 305 13.21 -6.57 5.55
C LEU A 305 13.85 -6.96 6.89
N VAL A 306 13.75 -8.23 7.29
CA VAL A 306 14.45 -8.76 8.47
C VAL A 306 15.96 -8.52 8.35
N LYS A 307 16.58 -8.90 7.22
CA LYS A 307 18.02 -8.73 7.00
C LYS A 307 18.44 -7.26 7.04
N ARG A 308 17.59 -6.37 6.48
CA ARG A 308 17.85 -4.92 6.49
C ARG A 308 17.81 -4.38 7.91
N MET A 309 16.78 -4.72 8.69
CA MET A 309 16.67 -4.30 10.09
C MET A 309 17.85 -4.81 10.94
N GLU A 310 18.27 -6.08 10.76
CA GLU A 310 19.46 -6.61 11.43
C GLU A 310 20.73 -5.80 11.08
N GLY A 311 20.85 -5.37 9.83
CA GLY A 311 21.97 -4.55 9.38
C GLY A 311 21.98 -3.17 10.03
N GLU A 312 20.81 -2.52 10.12
CA GLU A 312 20.69 -1.19 10.72
C GLU A 312 20.90 -1.25 12.25
N LEU A 313 20.40 -2.28 12.93
CA LEU A 313 20.63 -2.45 14.37
C LEU A 313 22.11 -2.59 14.74
N LYS A 314 22.96 -3.11 13.86
CA LYS A 314 24.41 -3.15 14.08
C LYS A 314 25.09 -1.78 13.97
N ARG A 315 24.42 -0.79 13.41
CA ARG A 315 24.97 0.57 13.24
C ARG A 315 24.66 1.49 14.41
N ILE A 316 23.69 1.13 15.24
CA ILE A 316 23.27 1.90 16.40
C ILE A 316 23.69 1.28 17.74
N GLY A 317 24.17 0.03 17.75
CA GLY A 317 24.82 -0.63 18.89
C GLY A 317 26.32 -0.71 18.64
#